data_d8fde383325495789fa97c99088c8adf
#
_entry.id   d8fde383325495789fa97c99088c8adf
#
_cell.length_a   1.000
_cell.length_b   1.000
_cell.length_c   1.000
_cell.angle_alpha   90.00
_cell.angle_beta   90.00
_cell.angle_gamma   90.00
#
_symmetry.space_group_name_H-M   'P 1'
#
loop_
_entity.id
_entity.type
_entity.pdbx_description
1 polymer ?
#
loop_
_entity_poly.entity_id
_entity_poly.type
_entity_poly.pdbx_seq_one_letter_code
_entity_poly.pdbx_strand_id
1 'polypeptide(L)'
;MKRLLVVFCVFGFSASIANEMSINGLWKTQDQRAKIEIQSCSQASQEICGVIVELREPIDPETGKEKTDKLNPDERRRGRKLLGLVNLSGFKPDADEPNHWTGGTIYSPREGKTYSCEITLTDPNTLEVRGYVGIPLFGESQIWTRTTKDEKLLPNSE
;
A
#
# COMPACT_ATOMS: atom_id res chain seq x y z
N MET A 1 47.01 54.22 2.84
CA MET A 1 45.87 53.57 3.44
C MET A 1 45.22 52.64 2.37
N LYS A 2 45.57 51.36 2.41
CA LYS A 2 45.03 50.37 1.46
C LYS A 2 43.75 49.75 2.07
N ARG A 3 42.59 49.95 1.44
CA ARG A 3 41.32 49.31 1.84
C ARG A 3 41.29 47.92 1.24
N LEU A 4 41.31 46.91 2.11
CA LEU A 4 41.13 45.52 1.76
C LEU A 4 39.62 45.22 1.59
N LEU A 5 39.20 44.89 0.37
CA LEU A 5 37.83 44.51 0.05
C LEU A 5 37.70 43.00 0.29
N VAL A 6 37.00 42.59 1.34
CA VAL A 6 36.67 41.17 1.60
C VAL A 6 35.39 40.83 0.87
N VAL A 7 35.52 40.04 -0.19
CA VAL A 7 34.34 39.49 -0.92
C VAL A 7 33.88 38.24 -0.19
N PHE A 8 32.73 38.32 0.45
CA PHE A 8 32.05 37.16 1.07
C PHE A 8 31.32 36.39 -0.02
N CYS A 9 31.89 35.28 -0.50
CA CYS A 9 31.15 34.32 -1.33
C CYS A 9 30.19 33.51 -0.45
N VAL A 10 28.90 33.84 -0.52
CA VAL A 10 27.83 33.02 0.07
C VAL A 10 27.58 31.84 -0.86
N PHE A 11 28.15 30.69 -0.53
CA PHE A 11 27.76 29.43 -1.17
C PHE A 11 26.35 29.06 -0.70
N GLY A 12 25.35 29.29 -1.55
CA GLY A 12 24.01 28.82 -1.34
C GLY A 12 23.97 27.28 -1.49
N PHE A 13 23.85 26.57 -0.38
CA PHE A 13 23.55 25.14 -0.37
C PHE A 13 22.10 24.96 -0.81
N SER A 14 21.88 24.66 -2.09
CA SER A 14 20.58 24.15 -2.55
C SER A 14 20.47 22.71 -2.05
N ALA A 15 19.77 22.50 -0.94
CA ALA A 15 19.33 21.18 -0.54
C ALA A 15 18.33 20.67 -1.59
N SER A 16 18.78 19.83 -2.49
CA SER A 16 17.89 19.00 -3.29
C SER A 16 17.13 18.09 -2.32
N ILE A 17 15.84 18.36 -2.12
CA ILE A 17 14.94 17.42 -1.46
C ILE A 17 14.80 16.26 -2.45
N ALA A 18 15.66 15.25 -2.31
CA ALA A 18 15.40 13.95 -2.92
C ALA A 18 14.07 13.48 -2.35
N ASN A 19 13.06 13.39 -3.20
CA ASN A 19 11.78 12.79 -2.83
C ASN A 19 12.08 11.30 -2.62
N GLU A 20 12.33 10.90 -1.36
CA GLU A 20 12.59 9.51 -1.03
C GLU A 20 11.38 8.69 -1.48
N MET A 21 11.62 7.73 -2.35
CA MET A 21 10.62 6.77 -2.77
C MET A 21 10.27 5.90 -1.56
N SER A 22 9.14 6.19 -0.92
CA SER A 22 8.63 5.45 0.23
C SER A 22 7.35 4.74 -0.13
N ILE A 23 7.27 3.44 0.16
CA ILE A 23 6.05 2.65 0.00
C ILE A 23 4.99 3.00 1.05
N ASN A 24 5.39 3.55 2.19
CA ASN A 24 4.47 3.90 3.27
C ASN A 24 3.46 4.96 2.83
N GLY A 25 2.23 4.83 3.29
CA GLY A 25 1.16 5.77 3.01
C GLY A 25 -0.13 5.12 2.54
N LEU A 26 -1.03 5.94 2.00
CA LEU A 26 -2.35 5.52 1.54
C LEU A 26 -2.32 5.19 0.05
N TRP A 27 -2.88 4.06 -0.28
CA TRP A 27 -2.96 3.53 -1.63
C TRP A 27 -4.40 3.14 -1.99
N LYS A 28 -4.85 3.60 -3.11
CA LYS A 28 -6.15 3.28 -3.70
C LYS A 28 -6.01 2.06 -4.60
N THR A 29 -6.80 1.02 -4.38
CA THR A 29 -6.80 -0.19 -5.22
C THR A 29 -7.20 0.14 -6.67
N GLN A 30 -6.75 -0.66 -7.64
CA GLN A 30 -7.04 -0.45 -9.07
C GLN A 30 -8.54 -0.33 -9.36
N ASP A 31 -9.36 -1.15 -8.71
CA ASP A 31 -10.84 -1.15 -8.85
C ASP A 31 -11.52 -0.08 -7.99
N GLN A 32 -10.73 0.77 -7.31
CA GLN A 32 -11.20 1.83 -6.42
C GLN A 32 -12.21 1.39 -5.36
N ARG A 33 -12.13 0.15 -4.91
CA ARG A 33 -13.03 -0.39 -3.88
C ARG A 33 -12.54 -0.14 -2.47
N ALA A 34 -11.24 0.06 -2.29
CA ALA A 34 -10.64 0.26 -0.98
C ALA A 34 -9.46 1.24 -1.03
N LYS A 35 -9.18 1.86 0.12
CA LYS A 35 -7.87 2.43 0.42
C LYS A 35 -7.15 1.54 1.42
N ILE A 36 -5.89 1.29 1.13
CA ILE A 36 -4.99 0.48 1.94
C ILE A 36 -3.91 1.40 2.50
N GLU A 37 -3.72 1.39 3.80
CA GLU A 37 -2.59 2.05 4.44
C GLU A 37 -1.44 1.06 4.57
N ILE A 38 -0.33 1.33 3.87
CA ILE A 38 0.88 0.53 3.96
C ILE A 38 1.82 1.19 4.97
N GLN A 39 2.31 0.40 5.90
CA GLN A 39 3.20 0.81 6.97
C GLN A 39 4.06 -0.37 7.47
N SER A 40 5.05 -0.08 8.31
CA SER A 40 5.79 -1.16 9.00
C SER A 40 4.85 -1.97 9.87
N CYS A 41 4.97 -3.31 9.86
CA CYS A 41 4.14 -4.20 10.67
C CYS A 41 4.36 -4.00 12.17
N SER A 42 5.55 -3.57 12.57
CA SER A 42 5.91 -3.18 13.95
C SER A 42 7.08 -2.20 13.93
N GLN A 43 7.30 -1.50 15.04
CA GLN A 43 8.41 -0.53 15.17
C GLN A 43 9.81 -1.17 15.04
N ALA A 44 9.92 -2.47 15.26
CA ALA A 44 11.18 -3.21 15.22
C ALA A 44 11.36 -4.03 13.94
N SER A 45 10.39 -4.01 13.02
CA SER A 45 10.39 -4.85 11.81
C SER A 45 10.60 -4.01 10.55
N GLN A 46 11.41 -4.54 9.61
CA GLN A 46 11.47 -4.04 8.24
C GLN A 46 10.30 -4.57 7.37
N GLU A 47 9.50 -5.48 7.93
CA GLU A 47 8.33 -5.99 7.23
C GLU A 47 7.25 -4.93 7.10
N ILE A 48 6.62 -4.86 5.94
CA ILE A 48 5.48 -3.98 5.70
C ILE A 48 4.18 -4.76 5.71
N CYS A 49 3.15 -4.09 6.19
CA CYS A 49 1.77 -4.56 6.24
C CYS A 49 0.85 -3.53 5.60
N GLY A 50 -0.28 -3.99 5.08
CA GLY A 50 -1.33 -3.14 4.57
C GLY A 50 -2.65 -3.38 5.29
N VAL A 51 -3.31 -2.29 5.67
CA VAL A 51 -4.58 -2.30 6.40
C VAL A 51 -5.65 -1.64 5.55
N ILE A 52 -6.82 -2.26 5.45
CA ILE A 52 -7.99 -1.65 4.81
C ILE A 52 -8.50 -0.51 5.69
N VAL A 53 -8.32 0.73 5.28
CA VAL A 53 -8.72 1.92 6.06
C VAL A 53 -9.96 2.62 5.53
N GLU A 54 -10.33 2.36 4.28
CA GLU A 54 -11.56 2.86 3.67
C GLU A 54 -12.12 1.84 2.68
N LEU A 55 -13.42 1.74 2.63
CA LEU A 55 -14.16 0.98 1.63
C LEU A 55 -15.10 1.94 0.89
N ARG A 56 -15.18 1.83 -0.44
CA ARG A 56 -16.15 2.57 -1.25
C ARG A 56 -17.58 2.30 -0.80
N GLU A 57 -17.87 1.05 -0.47
CA GLU A 57 -19.16 0.59 0.03
C GLU A 57 -18.94 -0.13 1.37
N PRO A 58 -18.90 0.59 2.49
CA PRO A 58 -18.61 0.00 3.79
C PRO A 58 -19.78 -0.76 4.39
N ILE A 59 -21.01 -0.50 3.90
CA ILE A 59 -22.25 -1.13 4.39
C ILE A 59 -22.66 -2.24 3.44
N ASP A 60 -23.05 -3.35 4.01
CA ASP A 60 -23.64 -4.47 3.31
C ASP A 60 -25.10 -4.15 2.95
N PRO A 61 -25.47 -4.12 1.67
CA PRO A 61 -26.82 -3.73 1.25
C PRO A 61 -27.91 -4.71 1.70
N GLU A 62 -27.57 -5.97 1.94
CA GLU A 62 -28.53 -7.00 2.36
C GLU A 62 -28.88 -6.88 3.84
N THR A 63 -27.89 -6.51 4.66
CA THR A 63 -28.04 -6.51 6.12
C THR A 63 -28.13 -5.11 6.73
N GLY A 64 -27.74 -4.07 5.99
CA GLY A 64 -27.61 -2.70 6.48
C GLY A 64 -26.50 -2.49 7.53
N LYS A 65 -25.62 -3.48 7.71
CA LYS A 65 -24.51 -3.46 8.68
C LYS A 65 -23.18 -3.29 7.96
N GLU A 66 -22.13 -2.96 8.72
CA GLU A 66 -20.76 -2.90 8.20
C GLU A 66 -20.37 -4.24 7.56
N LYS A 67 -19.68 -4.17 6.42
CA LYS A 67 -19.18 -5.37 5.72
C LYS A 67 -18.21 -6.14 6.60
N THR A 68 -18.40 -7.45 6.64
CA THR A 68 -17.57 -8.41 7.36
C THR A 68 -16.94 -9.41 6.40
N ASP A 69 -15.99 -10.16 6.91
CA ASP A 69 -15.21 -11.16 6.17
C ASP A 69 -15.97 -12.48 5.96
N LYS A 70 -17.16 -12.38 5.38
CA LYS A 70 -18.17 -13.46 5.25
C LYS A 70 -17.62 -14.75 4.63
N LEU A 71 -16.65 -14.61 3.69
CA LEU A 71 -16.09 -15.74 2.94
C LEU A 71 -14.81 -16.29 3.57
N ASN A 72 -14.45 -15.84 4.78
CA ASN A 72 -13.26 -16.38 5.44
C ASN A 72 -13.38 -17.90 5.62
N PRO A 73 -12.34 -18.68 5.23
CA PRO A 73 -12.35 -20.14 5.42
C PRO A 73 -12.46 -20.55 6.91
N ASP A 74 -11.92 -19.73 7.83
CA ASP A 74 -12.16 -19.90 9.26
C ASP A 74 -13.47 -19.20 9.66
N GLU A 75 -14.49 -19.98 9.96
CA GLU A 75 -15.81 -19.49 10.35
C GLU A 75 -15.79 -18.53 11.54
N ARG A 76 -14.86 -18.71 12.48
CA ARG A 76 -14.70 -17.84 13.65
C ARG A 76 -14.29 -16.42 13.26
N ARG A 77 -13.74 -16.22 12.05
CA ARG A 77 -13.29 -14.94 11.53
C ARG A 77 -14.30 -14.25 10.62
N ARG A 78 -15.38 -14.94 10.24
CA ARG A 78 -16.40 -14.39 9.30
C ARG A 78 -17.10 -13.13 9.82
N GLY A 79 -17.16 -12.96 11.15
CA GLY A 79 -17.76 -11.78 11.78
C GLY A 79 -16.83 -10.57 11.92
N ARG A 80 -15.54 -10.69 11.59
CA ARG A 80 -14.61 -9.55 11.68
C ARG A 80 -14.91 -8.52 10.61
N LYS A 81 -14.81 -7.23 10.95
CA LYS A 81 -15.04 -6.14 10.01
C LYS A 81 -13.95 -6.12 8.93
N LEU A 82 -14.31 -5.69 7.72
CA LEU A 82 -13.33 -5.44 6.66
C LEU A 82 -12.54 -4.15 6.91
N LEU A 83 -13.16 -3.11 7.48
CA LEU A 83 -12.43 -1.94 7.94
C LEU A 83 -11.51 -2.32 9.12
N GLY A 84 -10.25 -1.97 9.01
CA GLY A 84 -9.21 -2.35 9.96
C GLY A 84 -8.58 -3.73 9.72
N LEU A 85 -9.01 -4.45 8.68
CA LEU A 85 -8.45 -5.75 8.33
C LEU A 85 -7.05 -5.59 7.73
N VAL A 86 -6.06 -6.28 8.29
CA VAL A 86 -4.74 -6.44 7.67
C VAL A 86 -4.89 -7.41 6.51
N ASN A 87 -4.77 -6.92 5.28
CA ASN A 87 -4.89 -7.73 4.08
C ASN A 87 -3.56 -7.95 3.33
N LEU A 88 -2.54 -7.13 3.62
CA LEU A 88 -1.16 -7.35 3.17
C LEU A 88 -0.29 -7.65 4.38
N SER A 89 0.57 -8.68 4.32
CA SER A 89 1.45 -9.02 5.44
C SER A 89 2.71 -9.77 4.99
N GLY A 90 3.78 -9.65 5.80
CA GLY A 90 5.00 -10.44 5.68
C GLY A 90 5.96 -10.00 4.58
N PHE A 91 5.77 -8.84 3.97
CA PHE A 91 6.64 -8.35 2.90
C PHE A 91 7.97 -7.84 3.47
N LYS A 92 9.06 -8.25 2.85
CA LYS A 92 10.42 -7.79 3.15
C LYS A 92 11.01 -7.10 1.93
N PRO A 93 11.82 -6.04 2.15
CA PRO A 93 12.58 -5.45 1.04
C PRO A 93 13.41 -6.53 0.35
N ASP A 94 13.42 -6.53 -0.97
CA ASP A 94 14.31 -7.36 -1.76
C ASP A 94 15.75 -6.82 -1.64
N ALA A 95 16.72 -7.72 -1.48
CA ALA A 95 18.12 -7.33 -1.31
C ALA A 95 18.78 -6.89 -2.62
N ASP A 96 18.32 -7.44 -3.74
CA ASP A 96 18.93 -7.27 -5.06
C ASP A 96 18.17 -6.26 -5.93
N GLU A 97 16.88 -6.04 -5.63
CA GLU A 97 16.01 -5.16 -6.40
C GLU A 97 15.45 -4.01 -5.55
N PRO A 98 15.91 -2.77 -5.79
CA PRO A 98 15.42 -1.61 -5.04
C PRO A 98 13.92 -1.36 -5.35
N ASN A 99 13.19 -0.86 -4.34
CA ASN A 99 11.75 -0.57 -4.43
C ASN A 99 10.87 -1.80 -4.71
N HIS A 100 11.39 -2.98 -4.42
CA HIS A 100 10.69 -4.26 -4.53
C HIS A 100 10.58 -4.93 -3.15
N TRP A 101 9.42 -5.52 -2.85
CA TRP A 101 9.13 -6.24 -1.61
C TRP A 101 8.55 -7.60 -1.93
N THR A 102 9.14 -8.63 -1.36
CA THR A 102 8.84 -10.05 -1.64
C THR A 102 8.46 -10.83 -0.38
N GLY A 103 8.07 -12.09 -0.59
CA GLY A 103 7.78 -13.05 0.49
C GLY A 103 6.48 -12.78 1.25
N GLY A 104 5.71 -11.77 0.84
CA GLY A 104 4.46 -11.42 1.47
C GLY A 104 3.25 -12.16 0.94
N THR A 105 2.11 -11.86 1.54
CA THR A 105 0.81 -12.39 1.13
C THR A 105 -0.23 -11.29 1.04
N ILE A 106 -1.20 -11.47 0.14
CA ILE A 106 -2.41 -10.67 0.04
C ILE A 106 -3.64 -11.53 0.30
N TYR A 107 -4.48 -11.10 1.24
CA TYR A 107 -5.78 -11.72 1.49
C TYR A 107 -6.88 -10.98 0.75
N SER A 108 -7.68 -11.73 -0.03
CA SER A 108 -8.87 -11.24 -0.71
C SER A 108 -10.14 -11.61 0.06
N PRO A 109 -10.78 -10.68 0.80
CA PRO A 109 -12.03 -10.98 1.51
C PRO A 109 -13.19 -11.34 0.58
N ARG A 110 -13.11 -10.91 -0.69
CA ARG A 110 -14.13 -11.19 -1.72
C ARG A 110 -14.13 -12.64 -2.19
N GLU A 111 -13.01 -13.32 -2.01
CA GLU A 111 -12.82 -14.69 -2.42
C GLU A 111 -12.59 -15.62 -1.22
N GLY A 112 -12.31 -15.03 -0.04
CA GLY A 112 -11.91 -15.78 1.14
C GLY A 112 -10.56 -16.48 0.97
N LYS A 113 -9.67 -15.94 0.12
CA LYS A 113 -8.42 -16.58 -0.27
C LYS A 113 -7.22 -15.71 0.02
N THR A 114 -6.11 -16.35 0.34
CA THR A 114 -4.80 -15.73 0.47
C THR A 114 -3.92 -16.17 -0.68
N TYR A 115 -3.23 -15.21 -1.27
CA TYR A 115 -2.28 -15.40 -2.36
C TYR A 115 -0.88 -15.02 -1.90
N SER A 116 0.15 -15.66 -2.43
CA SER A 116 1.52 -15.12 -2.37
C SER A 116 1.53 -13.80 -3.13
N CYS A 117 2.35 -12.87 -2.67
CA CYS A 117 2.32 -11.53 -3.25
C CYS A 117 3.72 -10.89 -3.21
N GLU A 118 4.01 -10.13 -4.25
CA GLU A 118 5.13 -9.21 -4.32
C GLU A 118 4.63 -7.81 -4.70
N ILE A 119 5.37 -6.78 -4.32
CA ILE A 119 4.99 -5.38 -4.55
C ILE A 119 6.20 -4.65 -5.10
N THR A 120 5.99 -3.88 -6.17
CA THR A 120 7.00 -3.00 -6.75
C THR A 120 6.50 -1.55 -6.74
N LEU A 121 7.28 -0.64 -6.15
CA LEU A 121 7.04 0.80 -6.26
C LEU A 121 7.67 1.30 -7.57
N THR A 122 6.85 1.40 -8.61
CA THR A 122 7.31 1.74 -9.97
C THR A 122 7.64 3.23 -10.13
N ASP A 123 6.94 4.07 -9.38
CA ASP A 123 7.21 5.50 -9.21
C ASP A 123 6.63 5.98 -7.86
N PRO A 124 6.89 7.24 -7.41
CA PRO A 124 6.43 7.71 -6.10
C PRO A 124 4.93 7.59 -5.84
N ASN A 125 4.11 7.45 -6.90
CA ASN A 125 2.65 7.43 -6.83
C ASN A 125 2.00 6.15 -7.34
N THR A 126 2.81 5.16 -7.75
CA THR A 126 2.32 3.94 -8.41
C THR A 126 2.95 2.70 -7.80
N LEU A 127 2.10 1.77 -7.34
CA LEU A 127 2.48 0.42 -6.93
C LEU A 127 1.96 -0.59 -7.94
N GLU A 128 2.80 -1.53 -8.33
CA GLU A 128 2.38 -2.80 -8.88
C GLU A 128 2.28 -3.82 -7.75
N VAL A 129 1.09 -4.39 -7.56
CA VAL A 129 0.80 -5.42 -6.56
C VAL A 129 0.48 -6.70 -7.30
N ARG A 130 1.38 -7.69 -7.23
CA ARG A 130 1.27 -8.94 -7.97
C ARG A 130 0.94 -10.11 -7.05
N GLY A 131 -0.29 -10.60 -7.14
CA GLY A 131 -0.75 -11.81 -6.45
C GLY A 131 -0.56 -13.05 -7.31
N TYR A 132 -0.14 -14.18 -6.71
CA TYR A 132 0.11 -15.42 -7.44
C TYR A 132 -0.08 -16.67 -6.59
N VAL A 133 -0.22 -17.81 -7.27
CA VAL A 133 -0.19 -19.15 -6.68
C VAL A 133 1.02 -19.89 -7.26
N GLY A 134 1.87 -20.42 -6.40
CA GLY A 134 3.10 -21.09 -6.81
C GLY A 134 4.23 -20.12 -7.14
N ILE A 135 4.33 -19.66 -8.38
CA ILE A 135 5.40 -18.75 -8.81
C ILE A 135 4.84 -17.46 -9.42
N PRO A 136 5.56 -16.32 -9.31
CA PRO A 136 5.10 -15.02 -9.79
C PRO A 136 4.72 -15.00 -11.28
N LEU A 137 5.33 -15.84 -12.11
CA LEU A 137 5.06 -15.90 -13.55
C LEU A 137 3.58 -16.10 -13.88
N PHE A 138 2.84 -16.83 -13.05
CA PHE A 138 1.41 -17.10 -13.24
C PHE A 138 0.50 -16.17 -12.42
N GLY A 139 1.05 -15.05 -11.92
CA GLY A 139 0.32 -14.10 -11.12
C GLY A 139 -0.45 -13.08 -11.96
N GLU A 140 -1.36 -12.37 -11.26
CA GLU A 140 -2.06 -11.20 -11.78
C GLU A 140 -1.60 -9.95 -11.05
N SER A 141 -1.32 -8.90 -11.82
CA SER A 141 -0.90 -7.61 -11.28
C SER A 141 -2.07 -6.63 -11.23
N GLN A 142 -2.10 -5.85 -10.17
CA GLN A 142 -2.96 -4.69 -10.02
C GLN A 142 -2.09 -3.44 -9.87
N ILE A 143 -2.53 -2.35 -10.44
CA ILE A 143 -1.89 -1.05 -10.29
C ILE A 143 -2.65 -0.25 -9.22
N TRP A 144 -1.99 0.02 -8.11
CA TRP A 144 -2.52 0.87 -7.05
C TRP A 144 -1.91 2.26 -7.15
N THR A 145 -2.69 3.28 -6.88
CA THR A 145 -2.23 4.67 -6.95
C THR A 145 -2.23 5.31 -5.58
N ARG A 146 -1.21 6.13 -5.32
CA ARG A 146 -1.13 6.90 -4.08
C ARG A 146 -2.34 7.83 -3.96
N THR A 147 -2.83 7.99 -2.74
CA THR A 147 -4.03 8.77 -2.48
C THR A 147 -3.91 9.53 -1.15
N THR A 148 -4.90 10.36 -0.86
CA THR A 148 -5.04 11.08 0.41
C THR A 148 -6.32 10.67 1.13
N LYS A 149 -6.48 11.10 2.38
CA LYS A 149 -7.71 10.84 3.14
C LYS A 149 -8.93 11.51 2.51
N ASP A 150 -8.74 12.70 1.93
CA ASP A 150 -9.84 13.52 1.39
C ASP A 150 -10.25 13.13 -0.03
N GLU A 151 -9.39 12.41 -0.75
CA GLU A 151 -9.71 11.91 -2.09
C GLU A 151 -10.74 10.78 -1.98
N LYS A 152 -11.88 10.92 -2.66
CA LYS A 152 -12.95 9.91 -2.63
C LYS A 152 -12.65 8.75 -3.57
N LEU A 153 -13.09 7.55 -3.15
CA LEU A 153 -13.15 6.39 -4.04
C LEU A 153 -14.29 6.60 -5.03
N LEU A 154 -13.96 6.55 -6.32
CA LEU A 154 -14.94 6.76 -7.39
C LEU A 154 -15.71 5.47 -7.69
N PRO A 155 -16.99 5.56 -8.10
CA PRO A 155 -17.70 4.40 -8.65
C PRO A 155 -16.97 3.92 -9.91
N ASN A 156 -17.07 2.62 -10.21
CA ASN A 156 -16.54 2.12 -11.48
C ASN A 156 -17.23 2.87 -12.63
N SER A 157 -16.46 3.37 -13.58
CA SER A 157 -16.99 3.69 -14.91
C SER A 157 -17.44 2.36 -15.53
N GLU A 158 -18.73 2.22 -15.72
CA GLU A 158 -19.32 1.13 -16.50
C GLU A 158 -18.80 1.18 -17.95
#